data_912ba4c1721c6548418f791dfd1f54b1
#
_entry.id   912ba4c1721c6548418f791dfd1f54b1
#
_cell.length_a   1.000
_cell.length_b   1.000
_cell.length_c   1.000
_cell.angle_alpha   90.00
_cell.angle_beta   90.00
_cell.angle_gamma   90.00
#
_symmetry.space_group_name_H-M   'P 1'
#
loop_
_entity.id
_entity.type
_entity.pdbx_description
1 polymer ?
#
loop_
_entity_poly.entity_id
_entity_poly.type
_entity_poly.pdbx_seq_one_letter_code
_entity_poly.pdbx_strand_id
1 'polypeptide(L)'
;MSQSSIKKNFAYKSILTISTYLISFITFPYVARVLGVEHIGLVNFVDNTVNYFLLFATMGIGLLGVREIAAVKENKKSLEQIYSNILALNLLFTMVSLGIYLFCIAAIPKLRQYDELFYIGTGKILFTAFLVEWFFTGIENFR
;
A
#
# COMPACT_ATOMS: atom_id res chain seq x y z
N MET A 1 -22.25 -9.88 -18.95
CA MET A 1 -22.04 -10.47 -17.60
C MET A 1 -23.40 -10.86 -17.03
N SER A 2 -23.57 -12.12 -16.63
CA SER A 2 -24.84 -12.58 -16.01
C SER A 2 -25.02 -11.88 -14.65
N GLN A 3 -26.25 -11.42 -14.35
CA GLN A 3 -26.60 -10.83 -13.03
C GLN A 3 -26.23 -11.75 -11.84
N SER A 4 -26.21 -13.07 -12.07
CA SER A 4 -25.80 -14.06 -11.08
C SER A 4 -24.30 -13.92 -10.69
N SER A 5 -23.43 -13.53 -11.62
CA SER A 5 -22.00 -13.32 -11.37
C SER A 5 -21.76 -12.11 -10.46
N ILE A 6 -22.49 -11.01 -10.67
CA ILE A 6 -22.36 -9.79 -9.86
C ILE A 6 -22.82 -10.04 -8.42
N LYS A 7 -23.96 -10.72 -8.24
CA LYS A 7 -24.46 -11.08 -6.90
C LYS A 7 -23.50 -11.99 -6.15
N LYS A 8 -22.90 -12.94 -6.85
CA LYS A 8 -21.94 -13.89 -6.29
C LYS A 8 -20.65 -13.19 -5.85
N ASN A 9 -20.10 -12.31 -6.70
CA ASN A 9 -18.91 -11.52 -6.39
C ASN A 9 -19.15 -10.55 -5.23
N PHE A 10 -20.33 -9.92 -5.20
CA PHE A 10 -20.73 -9.05 -4.09
C PHE A 10 -20.81 -9.85 -2.77
N ALA A 11 -21.44 -11.02 -2.77
CA ALA A 11 -21.54 -11.88 -1.59
C ALA A 11 -20.15 -12.30 -1.08
N TYR A 12 -19.24 -12.74 -1.96
CA TYR A 12 -17.88 -13.08 -1.58
C TYR A 12 -17.12 -11.88 -0.99
N LYS A 13 -17.22 -10.71 -1.63
CA LYS A 13 -16.56 -9.49 -1.13
C LYS A 13 -17.12 -9.08 0.23
N SER A 14 -18.44 -9.20 0.43
CA SER A 14 -19.08 -8.91 1.72
C SER A 14 -18.62 -9.86 2.82
N ILE A 15 -18.56 -11.16 2.55
CA ILE A 15 -18.08 -12.18 3.50
C ILE A 15 -16.62 -11.87 3.87
N LEU A 16 -15.77 -11.57 2.90
CA LEU A 16 -14.36 -11.24 3.11
C LEU A 16 -14.21 -10.00 3.99
N THR A 17 -14.98 -8.96 3.71
CA THR A 17 -14.98 -7.72 4.50
C THR A 17 -15.46 -7.96 5.93
N ILE A 18 -16.56 -8.70 6.12
CA ILE A 18 -17.08 -9.05 7.45
C ILE A 18 -16.06 -9.88 8.23
N SER A 19 -15.44 -10.87 7.59
CA SER A 19 -14.39 -11.69 8.22
C SER A 19 -13.21 -10.85 8.68
N THR A 20 -12.77 -9.88 7.88
CA THR A 20 -11.69 -8.96 8.24
C THR A 20 -12.06 -8.13 9.49
N TYR A 21 -13.26 -7.58 9.53
CA TYR A 21 -13.72 -6.83 10.70
C TYR A 21 -13.87 -7.70 11.96
N LEU A 22 -14.38 -8.93 11.83
CA LEU A 22 -14.50 -9.86 12.95
C LEU A 22 -13.13 -10.23 13.52
N ILE A 23 -12.16 -10.54 12.66
CA ILE A 23 -10.78 -10.85 13.07
C ILE A 23 -10.18 -9.63 13.80
N SER A 24 -10.30 -8.43 13.23
CA SER A 24 -9.80 -7.22 13.85
C SER A 24 -10.46 -6.94 15.21
N PHE A 25 -11.77 -7.14 15.31
CA PHE A 25 -12.53 -6.94 16.55
C PHE A 25 -12.11 -7.89 17.67
N ILE A 26 -11.78 -9.15 17.33
CA ILE A 26 -11.31 -10.14 18.32
C ILE A 26 -9.83 -9.90 18.66
N THR A 27 -9.01 -9.58 17.64
CA THR A 27 -7.56 -9.46 17.81
C THR A 27 -7.18 -8.18 18.56
N PHE A 28 -7.87 -7.06 18.30
CA PHE A 28 -7.51 -5.78 18.89
C PHE A 28 -7.55 -5.75 20.42
N PRO A 29 -8.61 -6.23 21.12
CA PRO A 29 -8.65 -6.26 22.58
C PRO A 29 -7.57 -7.17 23.18
N TYR A 30 -7.26 -8.28 22.52
CA TYR A 30 -6.20 -9.19 22.94
C TYR A 30 -4.83 -8.51 22.87
N VAL A 31 -4.52 -7.90 21.72
CA VAL A 31 -3.27 -7.16 21.51
C VAL A 31 -3.16 -6.00 22.50
N ALA A 32 -4.28 -5.28 22.76
CA ALA A 32 -4.31 -4.17 23.70
C ALA A 32 -4.02 -4.61 25.15
N ARG A 33 -4.46 -5.78 25.54
CA ARG A 33 -4.17 -6.33 26.87
C ARG A 33 -2.72 -6.81 27.02
N VAL A 34 -2.15 -7.40 25.97
CA VAL A 34 -0.80 -7.97 26.01
C VAL A 34 0.28 -6.90 25.90
N LEU A 35 0.13 -5.98 24.94
CA LEU A 35 1.11 -4.91 24.66
C LEU A 35 0.94 -3.68 25.55
N GLY A 36 -0.25 -3.45 26.06
CA GLY A 36 -0.60 -2.22 26.75
C GLY A 36 -0.85 -1.04 25.80
N VAL A 37 -1.55 -0.03 26.30
CA VAL A 37 -1.99 1.14 25.49
C VAL A 37 -0.81 1.95 24.98
N GLU A 38 0.26 2.06 25.76
CA GLU A 38 1.44 2.83 25.43
C GLU A 38 2.17 2.28 24.20
N HIS A 39 2.42 0.96 24.17
CA HIS A 39 3.10 0.31 23.05
C HIS A 39 2.24 0.29 21.78
N ILE A 40 0.92 0.13 21.91
CA ILE A 40 0.00 0.27 20.77
C ILE A 40 0.04 1.69 20.21
N GLY A 41 0.04 2.69 21.09
CA GLY A 41 0.17 4.09 20.68
C GLY A 41 1.46 4.34 19.89
N LEU A 42 2.57 3.77 20.36
CA LEU A 42 3.86 3.89 19.70
C LEU A 42 3.86 3.20 18.31
N VAL A 43 3.38 1.96 18.22
CA VAL A 43 3.29 1.24 16.94
C VAL A 43 2.40 2.00 15.94
N ASN A 44 1.25 2.51 16.40
CA ASN A 44 0.36 3.31 15.54
C ASN A 44 1.02 4.63 15.10
N PHE A 45 1.79 5.28 15.98
CA PHE A 45 2.53 6.49 15.63
C PHE A 45 3.56 6.21 14.53
N VAL A 46 4.34 5.13 14.67
CA VAL A 46 5.31 4.71 13.66
C VAL A 46 4.60 4.36 12.35
N ASP A 47 3.55 3.54 12.40
CA ASP A 47 2.83 3.10 11.20
C ASP A 47 2.17 4.27 10.46
N ASN A 48 1.55 5.20 11.18
CA ASN A 48 0.98 6.41 10.58
C ASN A 48 2.06 7.29 9.94
N THR A 49 3.21 7.44 10.59
CA THR A 49 4.34 8.18 10.02
C THR A 49 4.82 7.53 8.73
N VAL A 50 5.01 6.23 8.71
CA VAL A 50 5.36 5.47 7.50
C VAL A 50 4.32 5.65 6.41
N ASN A 51 3.02 5.62 6.76
CA ASN A 51 1.93 5.79 5.80
C ASN A 51 1.94 7.15 5.11
N TYR A 52 2.36 8.24 5.78
CA TYR A 52 2.56 9.53 5.11
C TYR A 52 3.62 9.45 4.02
N PHE A 53 4.74 8.79 4.28
CA PHE A 53 5.78 8.60 3.26
C PHE A 53 5.35 7.66 2.14
N LEU A 54 4.50 6.67 2.44
CA LEU A 54 3.87 5.82 1.42
C LEU A 54 2.97 6.62 0.48
N LEU A 55 2.21 7.59 1.01
CA LEU A 55 1.43 8.50 0.17
C LEU A 55 2.31 9.27 -0.83
N PHE A 56 3.47 9.74 -0.40
CA PHE A 56 4.44 10.37 -1.30
C PHE A 56 5.04 9.37 -2.29
N ALA A 57 5.40 8.17 -1.85
CA ALA A 57 5.99 7.15 -2.69
C ALA A 57 5.03 6.71 -3.81
N THR A 58 3.74 6.58 -3.52
CA THR A 58 2.74 6.13 -4.50
C THR A 58 2.15 7.27 -5.33
N MET A 59 2.07 8.49 -4.83
CA MET A 59 1.68 9.78 -5.45
C MET A 59 0.71 9.67 -6.64
N GLY A 60 -0.37 8.89 -6.48
CA GLY A 60 -1.38 8.67 -7.52
C GLY A 60 -0.98 7.71 -8.64
N ILE A 61 0.20 7.07 -8.54
CA ILE A 61 0.70 6.09 -9.53
C ILE A 61 -0.31 4.94 -9.72
N GLY A 62 -0.97 4.50 -8.64
CA GLY A 62 -2.00 3.46 -8.73
C GLY A 62 -3.13 3.82 -9.71
N LEU A 63 -3.68 5.02 -9.58
CA LEU A 63 -4.78 5.48 -10.44
C LEU A 63 -4.32 5.74 -11.89
N LEU A 64 -3.17 6.40 -12.04
CA LEU A 64 -2.56 6.66 -13.34
C LEU A 64 -2.21 5.37 -14.05
N GLY A 65 -1.60 4.41 -13.33
CA GLY A 65 -1.24 3.10 -13.86
C GLY A 65 -2.44 2.32 -14.39
N VAL A 66 -3.51 2.23 -13.62
CA VAL A 66 -4.75 1.55 -14.05
C VAL A 66 -5.29 2.18 -15.33
N ARG A 67 -5.36 3.51 -15.41
CA ARG A 67 -5.88 4.25 -16.56
C ARG A 67 -5.04 4.03 -17.80
N GLU A 68 -3.72 4.20 -17.71
CA GLU A 68 -2.81 4.11 -18.85
C GLU A 68 -2.70 2.66 -19.36
N ILE A 69 -2.65 1.67 -18.48
CA ILE A 69 -2.64 0.27 -18.86
C ILE A 69 -3.96 -0.12 -19.54
N ALA A 70 -5.10 0.29 -19.00
CA ALA A 70 -6.41 0.00 -19.60
C ALA A 70 -6.55 0.58 -21.01
N ALA A 71 -5.94 1.73 -21.27
CA ALA A 71 -5.98 2.38 -22.60
C ALA A 71 -5.19 1.62 -23.67
N VAL A 72 -4.12 0.90 -23.29
CA VAL A 72 -3.19 0.26 -24.25
C VAL A 72 -3.18 -1.26 -24.18
N LYS A 73 -4.06 -1.89 -23.40
CA LYS A 73 -4.06 -3.33 -23.12
C LYS A 73 -4.10 -4.23 -24.35
N GLU A 74 -4.64 -3.74 -25.48
CA GLU A 74 -4.73 -4.49 -26.74
C GLU A 74 -3.43 -4.42 -27.56
N ASN A 75 -2.55 -3.44 -27.29
CA ASN A 75 -1.27 -3.28 -27.98
C ASN A 75 -0.10 -3.67 -27.08
N LYS A 76 0.42 -4.88 -27.26
CA LYS A 76 1.47 -5.47 -26.43
C LYS A 76 2.73 -4.59 -26.33
N LYS A 77 3.17 -3.97 -27.44
CA LYS A 77 4.36 -3.13 -27.45
C LYS A 77 4.19 -1.85 -26.64
N SER A 78 3.02 -1.20 -26.79
CA SER A 78 2.68 0.00 -26.00
C SER A 78 2.48 -0.34 -24.52
N LEU A 79 1.91 -1.51 -24.23
CA LEU A 79 1.72 -2.00 -22.88
C LEU A 79 3.07 -2.17 -22.13
N GLU A 80 4.03 -2.83 -22.76
CA GLU A 80 5.38 -3.03 -22.18
C GLU A 80 6.08 -1.69 -21.91
N GLN A 81 5.97 -0.75 -22.83
CA GLN A 81 6.58 0.57 -22.70
C GLN A 81 5.95 1.38 -21.56
N ILE A 82 4.62 1.42 -21.48
CA ILE A 82 3.90 2.14 -20.43
C ILE A 82 4.14 1.49 -19.07
N TYR A 83 4.12 0.16 -18.99
CA TYR A 83 4.46 -0.56 -17.77
C TYR A 83 5.85 -0.18 -17.26
N SER A 84 6.86 -0.23 -18.13
CA SER A 84 8.24 0.12 -17.77
C SER A 84 8.35 1.58 -17.29
N ASN A 85 7.70 2.51 -17.96
CA ASN A 85 7.73 3.92 -17.58
C ASN A 85 7.08 4.16 -16.22
N ILE A 86 5.91 3.57 -15.96
CA ILE A 86 5.21 3.73 -14.69
C ILE A 86 5.99 3.05 -13.55
N LEU A 87 6.57 1.88 -13.81
CA LEU A 87 7.43 1.20 -12.83
C LEU A 87 8.67 2.04 -12.49
N ALA A 88 9.32 2.64 -13.49
CA ALA A 88 10.46 3.52 -13.28
C ALA A 88 10.09 4.75 -12.44
N LEU A 89 8.93 5.37 -12.71
CA LEU A 89 8.40 6.47 -11.91
C LEU A 89 8.12 6.03 -10.47
N ASN A 90 7.48 4.87 -10.28
CA ASN A 90 7.19 4.33 -8.95
C ASN A 90 8.48 4.10 -8.14
N LEU A 91 9.49 3.51 -8.76
CA LEU A 91 10.79 3.32 -8.14
C LEU A 91 11.45 4.66 -7.76
N LEU A 92 11.42 5.64 -8.66
CA LEU A 92 11.99 6.96 -8.42
C LEU A 92 11.32 7.64 -7.22
N PHE A 93 9.98 7.72 -7.20
CA PHE A 93 9.26 8.32 -6.08
C PHE A 93 9.47 7.56 -4.78
N THR A 94 9.53 6.24 -4.82
CA THR A 94 9.83 5.42 -3.64
C THR A 94 11.22 5.71 -3.11
N MET A 95 12.23 5.81 -3.97
CA MET A 95 13.61 6.13 -3.55
C MET A 95 13.72 7.54 -2.94
N VAL A 96 13.05 8.53 -3.55
CA VAL A 96 13.00 9.89 -3.02
C VAL A 96 12.30 9.91 -1.66
N SER A 97 11.13 9.27 -1.56
CA SER A 97 10.38 9.17 -0.29
C SER A 97 11.18 8.47 0.80
N LEU A 98 11.87 7.39 0.45
CA LEU A 98 12.75 6.67 1.37
C LEU A 98 13.91 7.53 1.85
N GLY A 99 14.55 8.28 0.95
CA GLY A 99 15.64 9.19 1.30
C GLY A 99 15.20 10.26 2.29
N ILE A 100 14.03 10.89 2.04
CA ILE A 100 13.45 11.89 2.94
C ILE A 100 13.07 11.24 4.29
N TYR A 101 12.50 10.03 4.26
CA TYR A 101 12.13 9.29 5.47
C TYR A 101 13.34 9.01 6.37
N LEU A 102 14.41 8.47 5.81
CA LEU A 102 15.65 8.18 6.55
C LEU A 102 16.30 9.47 7.08
N PHE A 103 16.27 10.54 6.27
CA PHE A 103 16.75 11.85 6.71
C PHE A 103 15.95 12.37 7.91
N CYS A 104 14.61 12.25 7.88
CA CYS A 104 13.75 12.66 8.99
C CYS A 104 14.04 11.88 10.28
N ILE A 105 14.27 10.55 10.19
CA ILE A 105 14.64 9.73 11.37
C ILE A 105 15.98 10.22 11.96
N ALA A 106 16.96 10.53 11.12
CA ALA A 106 18.26 10.99 11.57
C ALA A 106 18.22 12.42 12.16
N ALA A 107 17.40 13.30 11.58
CA ALA A 107 17.35 14.73 11.93
C ALA A 107 16.46 15.03 13.14
N ILE A 108 15.40 14.23 13.38
CA ILE A 108 14.40 14.50 14.41
C ILE A 108 14.68 13.66 15.66
N PRO A 109 15.10 14.26 16.81
CA PRO A 109 15.44 13.49 18.02
C PRO A 109 14.32 12.61 18.55
N LYS A 110 13.04 13.04 18.40
CA LYS A 110 11.87 12.26 18.82
C LYS A 110 11.70 10.96 18.03
N LEU A 111 12.06 10.97 16.74
CA LEU A 111 11.98 9.77 15.89
C LEU A 111 13.18 8.85 16.18
N ARG A 112 14.34 9.44 16.41
CA ARG A 112 15.57 8.71 16.74
C ARG A 112 15.47 7.91 18.03
N GLN A 113 14.62 8.32 18.96
CA GLN A 113 14.39 7.56 20.21
C GLN A 113 13.80 6.17 19.95
N TYR A 114 13.11 5.98 18.81
CA TYR A 114 12.42 4.73 18.42
C TYR A 114 12.90 4.25 17.04
N ASP A 115 14.16 4.49 16.72
CA ASP A 115 14.75 4.24 15.40
C ASP A 115 14.60 2.79 14.95
N GLU A 116 14.71 1.81 15.85
CA GLU A 116 14.52 0.39 15.53
C GLU A 116 13.15 0.12 14.89
N LEU A 117 12.07 0.68 15.44
CA LEU A 117 10.74 0.54 14.90
C LEU A 117 10.58 1.25 13.54
N PHE A 118 11.20 2.42 13.40
CA PHE A 118 11.22 3.16 12.14
C PHE A 118 12.03 2.42 11.06
N TYR A 119 13.14 1.77 11.40
CA TYR A 119 13.89 0.94 10.45
C TYR A 119 13.08 -0.27 9.98
N ILE A 120 12.26 -0.88 10.80
CA ILE A 120 11.30 -1.91 10.36
C ILE A 120 10.31 -1.30 9.35
N GLY A 121 9.82 -0.09 9.60
CA GLY A 121 8.96 0.67 8.68
C GLY A 121 9.59 0.94 7.31
N THR A 122 10.93 1.04 7.23
CA THR A 122 11.67 1.17 5.97
C THR A 122 11.36 0.01 5.01
N GLY A 123 11.25 -1.21 5.55
CA GLY A 123 10.85 -2.39 4.77
C GLY A 123 9.49 -2.22 4.11
N LYS A 124 8.51 -1.65 4.81
CA LYS A 124 7.17 -1.39 4.25
C LYS A 124 7.22 -0.44 3.05
N ILE A 125 8.04 0.62 3.11
CA ILE A 125 8.22 1.57 2.00
C ILE A 125 8.90 0.87 0.81
N LEU A 126 9.96 0.09 1.05
CA LEU A 126 10.67 -0.64 0.01
C LEU A 126 9.78 -1.66 -0.71
N PHE A 127 9.01 -2.46 0.04
CA PHE A 127 8.11 -3.45 -0.55
C PHE A 127 6.98 -2.82 -1.36
N THR A 128 6.55 -1.61 -1.02
CA THR A 128 5.53 -0.88 -1.79
C THR A 128 5.99 -0.59 -3.23
N ALA A 129 7.30 -0.42 -3.47
CA ALA A 129 7.83 -0.25 -4.83
C ALA A 129 7.52 -1.44 -5.75
N PHE A 130 7.40 -2.63 -5.18
CA PHE A 130 7.12 -3.88 -5.92
C PHE A 130 5.62 -4.20 -6.02
N LEU A 131 4.76 -3.42 -5.38
CA LEU A 131 3.31 -3.59 -5.49
C LEU A 131 2.81 -3.07 -6.83
N VAL A 132 2.65 -3.99 -7.77
CA VAL A 132 2.15 -3.71 -9.14
C VAL A 132 0.65 -4.02 -9.30
N GLU A 133 -0.13 -3.84 -8.23
CA GLU A 133 -1.58 -4.10 -8.22
C GLU A 133 -2.32 -3.30 -9.31
N TRP A 134 -1.86 -2.06 -9.56
CA TRP A 134 -2.39 -1.20 -10.63
C TRP A 134 -2.29 -1.83 -12.02
N PHE A 135 -1.26 -2.66 -12.28
CA PHE A 135 -1.09 -3.35 -13.55
C PHE A 135 -2.15 -4.42 -13.74
N PHE A 136 -2.34 -5.28 -12.74
CA PHE A 136 -3.36 -6.34 -12.80
C PHE A 136 -4.77 -5.76 -12.88
N THR A 137 -5.05 -4.70 -12.12
CA THR A 137 -6.32 -4.00 -12.18
C THR A 137 -6.56 -3.34 -13.55
N GLY A 138 -5.52 -2.77 -14.17
CA GLY A 138 -5.61 -2.17 -15.50
C GLY A 138 -5.86 -3.18 -16.63
N ILE A 139 -5.34 -4.40 -16.49
CA ILE A 139 -5.57 -5.48 -17.48
C ILE A 139 -6.95 -6.12 -17.30
N GLU A 140 -7.51 -6.12 -16.07
CA GLU A 140 -8.83 -6.70 -15.83
C GLU A 140 -9.87 -6.08 -16.77
N ASN A 141 -10.59 -6.96 -17.43
CA ASN A 141 -11.63 -6.60 -18.38
C ASN A 141 -12.92 -6.30 -17.59
N PHE A 142 -13.06 -5.07 -17.11
CA PHE A 142 -14.34 -4.57 -16.59
C PHE A 142 -15.35 -4.39 -17.75
N ARG A 143 -15.76 -5.51 -18.35
CA ARG A 143 -16.89 -5.53 -19.29
C ARG A 143 -18.13 -6.05 -18.60
#